data_6fa30884388d52e4bf0237306650d3ba
#
_entry.id   6fa30884388d52e4bf0237306650d3ba
#
_cell.length_a   1.000
_cell.length_b   1.000
_cell.length_c   1.000
_cell.angle_alpha   90.00
_cell.angle_beta   90.00
_cell.angle_gamma   90.00
#
_symmetry.space_group_name_H-M   'P 1'
#
loop_
_entity.id
_entity.type
_entity.pdbx_description
1 polymer ?
#
loop_
_entity_poly.entity_id
_entity_poly.type
_entity_poly.pdbx_seq_one_letter_code
_entity_poly.pdbx_strand_id
1 'polypeptide(L)'
;MFVSVVLEPGSEGREAELDDLLTMYGFTKVQNVVWESISLKEKFLPRIKRDIDRRTDYYDKVRLYQFPLEGTLVVTTLEHKRWKRVLVKA
;
A
#
# COMPACT_ATOMS: atom_id res chain seq x y z
N MET A 1 -13.56 2.47 1.39
CA MET A 1 -12.88 2.37 0.07
C MET A 1 -12.08 1.09 0.02
N PHE A 2 -12.02 0.46 -1.13
CA PHE A 2 -11.18 -0.72 -1.34
C PHE A 2 -9.74 -0.27 -1.63
N VAL A 3 -8.78 -0.92 -0.97
CA VAL A 3 -7.36 -0.71 -1.22
C VAL A 3 -6.66 -2.05 -1.30
N SER A 4 -5.89 -2.25 -2.35
CA SER A 4 -4.99 -3.41 -2.47
C SER A 4 -3.55 -2.91 -2.37
N VAL A 5 -2.74 -3.58 -1.57
CA VAL A 5 -1.33 -3.27 -1.40
C VAL A 5 -0.50 -4.45 -1.87
N VAL A 6 0.41 -4.20 -2.78
CA VAL A 6 1.35 -5.20 -3.27
C VAL A 6 2.75 -4.80 -2.83
N LEU A 7 3.43 -5.71 -2.15
CA LEU A 7 4.76 -5.47 -1.59
C LEU A 7 5.83 -6.17 -2.41
N GLU A 8 6.97 -5.52 -2.54
CA GLU A 8 8.19 -6.15 -3.00
C GLU A 8 9.29 -5.71 -2.04
N PRO A 9 9.38 -6.38 -0.87
CA PRO A 9 10.35 -5.99 0.16
C PRO A 9 11.78 -6.38 -0.25
N GLY A 10 12.74 -5.57 0.18
CA GLY A 10 14.15 -5.81 -0.10
C GLY A 10 14.78 -6.88 0.79
N SER A 11 14.08 -7.33 1.84
CA SER A 11 14.56 -8.35 2.76
C SER A 11 13.40 -9.01 3.50
N GLU A 12 13.65 -10.18 4.09
CA GLU A 12 12.64 -10.89 4.91
C GLU A 12 12.25 -10.10 6.16
N GLY A 13 13.22 -9.42 6.78
CA GLY A 13 12.93 -8.58 7.94
C GLY A 13 12.02 -7.42 7.58
N ARG A 14 12.22 -6.84 6.41
CA ARG A 14 11.36 -5.76 5.91
C ARG A 14 9.95 -6.27 5.63
N GLU A 15 9.83 -7.46 5.05
CA GLU A 15 8.54 -8.06 4.80
C GLU A 15 7.73 -8.21 6.09
N ALA A 16 8.36 -8.72 7.14
CA ALA A 16 7.71 -8.89 8.43
C ALA A 16 7.22 -7.56 9.02
N GLU A 17 8.02 -6.50 8.92
CA GLU A 17 7.64 -5.17 9.40
C GLU A 17 6.43 -4.62 8.65
N LEU A 18 6.40 -4.78 7.33
CA LEU A 18 5.29 -4.29 6.52
C LEU A 18 4.03 -5.13 6.74
N ASP A 19 4.18 -6.44 6.92
CA ASP A 19 3.06 -7.31 7.26
C ASP A 19 2.42 -6.89 8.58
N ASP A 20 3.21 -6.60 9.60
CA ASP A 20 2.71 -6.15 10.90
C ASP A 20 1.99 -4.80 10.77
N LEU A 21 2.54 -3.88 9.98
CA LEU A 21 1.95 -2.58 9.75
C LEU A 21 0.57 -2.71 9.10
N LEU A 22 0.47 -3.49 8.03
CA LEU A 22 -0.78 -3.65 7.30
C LEU A 22 -1.83 -4.37 8.14
N THR A 23 -1.42 -5.35 8.94
CA THR A 23 -2.32 -6.02 9.89
C THR A 23 -2.89 -5.00 10.89
N MET A 24 -2.06 -4.11 11.39
CA MET A 24 -2.47 -3.08 12.34
C MET A 24 -3.52 -2.13 11.75
N TYR A 25 -3.45 -1.85 10.45
CA TYR A 25 -4.43 -1.04 9.75
C TYR A 25 -5.67 -1.82 9.29
N GLY A 26 -5.78 -3.09 9.65
CA GLY A 26 -6.94 -3.90 9.33
C GLY A 26 -6.94 -4.53 7.95
N PHE A 27 -5.80 -4.55 7.28
CA PHE A 27 -5.67 -5.26 6.00
C PHE A 27 -5.62 -6.76 6.22
N THR A 28 -6.10 -7.50 5.23
CA THR A 28 -6.04 -8.96 5.19
C THR A 28 -5.03 -9.39 4.13
N LYS A 29 -4.14 -10.31 4.48
CA LYS A 29 -3.22 -10.90 3.51
C LYS A 29 -3.97 -11.92 2.68
N VAL A 30 -4.16 -11.65 1.40
CA VAL A 30 -4.94 -12.50 0.49
C VAL A 30 -4.06 -13.42 -0.34
N GLN A 31 -2.81 -13.04 -0.56
CA GLN A 31 -1.78 -13.82 -1.21
C GLN A 31 -0.44 -13.41 -0.65
N ASN A 32 0.62 -14.16 -0.98
CA ASN A 32 1.95 -13.73 -0.62
C ASN A 32 2.21 -12.33 -1.18
N VAL A 33 2.69 -11.42 -0.34
CA VAL A 33 2.97 -10.01 -0.62
C VAL A 33 1.77 -9.18 -1.11
N VAL A 34 0.54 -9.71 -1.09
CA VAL A 34 -0.67 -8.99 -1.50
C VAL A 34 -1.64 -8.87 -0.33
N TRP A 35 -2.03 -7.64 -0.04
CA TRP A 35 -2.90 -7.29 1.07
C TRP A 35 -4.10 -6.48 0.59
N GLU A 36 -5.25 -6.67 1.21
CA GLU A 36 -6.46 -5.96 0.83
C GLU A 36 -7.23 -5.47 2.06
N SER A 37 -7.86 -4.31 1.88
CA SER A 37 -8.88 -3.80 2.81
C SER A 37 -10.09 -3.34 2.00
N ILE A 38 -11.27 -3.84 2.35
CA ILE A 38 -12.51 -3.51 1.63
C ILE A 38 -13.18 -2.25 2.19
N SER A 39 -12.77 -1.80 3.36
CA SER A 39 -13.48 -0.75 4.09
C SER A 39 -12.55 0.29 4.71
N LEU A 40 -11.40 0.54 4.10
CA LEU A 40 -10.48 1.54 4.62
C LEU A 40 -11.11 2.93 4.54
N LYS A 41 -11.06 3.67 5.64
CA LYS A 41 -11.48 5.06 5.63
C LYS A 41 -10.42 5.90 4.93
N GLU A 42 -10.85 6.72 3.98
CA GLU A 42 -9.95 7.53 3.15
C GLU A 42 -9.00 8.40 3.98
N LYS A 43 -9.47 8.90 5.12
CA LYS A 43 -8.64 9.73 5.99
C LYS A 43 -7.39 9.04 6.54
N PHE A 44 -7.35 7.71 6.54
CA PHE A 44 -6.18 6.97 7.00
C PHE A 44 -5.11 6.77 5.92
N LEU A 45 -5.44 7.05 4.67
CA LEU A 45 -4.52 6.81 3.56
C LEU A 45 -3.19 7.60 3.68
N PRO A 46 -3.20 8.89 4.00
CA PRO A 46 -1.94 9.63 4.19
C PRO A 46 -1.10 9.07 5.32
N ARG A 47 -1.75 8.60 6.39
CA ARG A 47 -1.06 8.02 7.55
C ARG A 47 -0.39 6.69 7.17
N ILE A 48 -1.11 5.83 6.44
CA ILE A 48 -0.56 4.56 5.97
C ILE A 48 0.65 4.79 5.08
N LYS A 49 0.56 5.71 4.13
CA LYS A 49 1.68 6.04 3.24
C LYS A 49 2.89 6.53 4.02
N ARG A 50 2.68 7.38 5.00
CA ARG A 50 3.76 7.89 5.85
C ARG A 50 4.42 6.77 6.65
N ASP A 51 3.61 5.86 7.21
CA ASP A 51 4.13 4.75 7.99
C ASP A 51 4.88 3.75 7.12
N ILE A 52 4.39 3.50 5.90
CA ILE A 52 5.11 2.70 4.92
C ILE A 52 6.43 3.36 4.55
N ASP A 53 6.40 4.68 4.30
CA ASP A 53 7.62 5.41 3.95
C ASP A 53 8.69 5.30 5.03
N ARG A 54 8.29 5.42 6.30
CA ARG A 54 9.22 5.35 7.43
C ARG A 54 9.88 3.98 7.60
N ARG A 55 9.24 2.91 7.09
CA ARG A 55 9.71 1.54 7.24
C ARG A 55 10.37 0.97 5.99
N THR A 56 10.51 1.78 4.95
CA THR A 56 11.07 1.33 3.68
C THR A 56 12.33 2.09 3.33
N ASP A 57 13.14 1.49 2.48
CA ASP A 57 14.33 2.12 1.95
C ASP A 57 14.37 2.01 0.41
N TYR A 58 15.50 2.30 -0.17
CA TYR A 58 15.68 2.34 -1.63
C TYR A 58 15.36 1.00 -2.31
N TYR A 59 15.51 -0.12 -1.61
CA TYR A 59 15.37 -1.46 -2.19
C TYR A 59 13.95 -2.03 -2.06
N ASP A 60 13.06 -1.33 -1.36
CA ASP A 60 11.69 -1.78 -1.19
C ASP A 60 10.80 -1.12 -2.24
N LYS A 61 9.84 -1.90 -2.77
CA LYS A 61 8.80 -1.37 -3.65
C LYS A 61 7.45 -1.65 -3.05
N VAL A 62 6.56 -0.67 -3.16
CA VAL A 62 5.18 -0.80 -2.68
C VAL A 62 4.25 -0.24 -3.74
N ARG A 63 3.15 -0.93 -3.95
CA ARG A 63 2.13 -0.49 -4.89
C ARG A 63 0.77 -0.54 -4.21
N LEU A 64 0.05 0.58 -4.24
CA LEU A 64 -1.30 0.68 -3.71
C LEU A 64 -2.27 0.94 -4.85
N TYR A 65 -3.28 0.08 -4.93
CA TYR A 65 -4.42 0.27 -5.83
C TYR A 65 -5.59 0.74 -4.99
N GLN A 66 -6.08 1.94 -5.26
CA GLN A 66 -7.14 2.58 -4.48
C GLN A 66 -8.35 2.78 -5.38
N PHE A 67 -9.49 2.31 -4.91
CA PHE A 67 -10.76 2.45 -5.62
C PHE A 67 -11.67 3.41 -4.83
N PRO A 68 -11.48 4.73 -4.99
CA PRO A 68 -12.44 5.70 -4.47
C PRO A 68 -13.71 5.63 -5.30
N LEU A 69 -14.63 6.54 -5.10
CA LEU A 69 -15.91 6.53 -5.81
C LEU A 69 -15.76 6.90 -7.30
N GLU A 70 -16.78 6.56 -8.10
CA GLU A 70 -16.99 7.05 -9.46
C GLU A 70 -16.05 6.52 -10.55
N GLY A 71 -15.73 5.23 -10.48
CA GLY A 71 -15.00 4.57 -11.57
C GLY A 71 -13.57 5.03 -11.76
N THR A 72 -12.98 5.66 -10.76
CA THR A 72 -11.58 6.08 -10.81
C THR A 72 -10.73 5.08 -10.04
N LEU A 73 -9.66 4.61 -10.68
CA LEU A 73 -8.62 3.84 -10.02
C LEU A 73 -7.42 4.75 -9.80
N VAL A 74 -6.95 4.81 -8.57
CA VAL A 74 -5.73 5.52 -8.23
C VAL A 74 -4.64 4.48 -7.97
N VAL A 75 -3.52 4.59 -8.67
CA VAL A 75 -2.36 3.74 -8.46
C VAL A 75 -1.26 4.59 -7.86
N THR A 76 -0.85 4.24 -6.65
CA THR A 76 0.26 4.92 -5.97
C THR A 76 1.41 3.92 -5.85
N THR A 77 2.60 4.35 -6.24
CA THR A 77 3.78 3.50 -6.16
C THR A 77 4.87 4.17 -5.35
N LEU A 78 5.60 3.35 -4.60
CA LEU A 78 6.83 3.74 -3.92
C LEU A 78 7.95 2.88 -4.49
N GLU A 79 8.91 3.52 -5.15
CA GLU A 79 10.07 2.86 -5.73
C GLU A 79 11.28 3.78 -5.62
N HIS A 80 12.40 3.26 -5.16
CA HIS A 80 13.61 4.06 -4.92
C HIS A 80 13.35 5.28 -4.03
N LYS A 81 12.53 5.10 -3.01
CA LYS A 81 12.10 6.16 -2.06
C LYS A 81 11.37 7.32 -2.74
N ARG A 82 10.78 7.08 -3.91
CA ARG A 82 9.99 8.08 -4.63
C ARG A 82 8.56 7.62 -4.76
N TRP A 83 7.64 8.48 -4.38
CA TRP A 83 6.21 8.26 -4.55
C TRP A 83 5.74 8.80 -5.89
N LYS A 84 4.94 8.00 -6.59
CA LYS A 84 4.25 8.42 -7.82
C LYS A 84 2.78 8.07 -7.69
N ARG A 85 1.94 8.87 -8.34
CA ARG A 85 0.50 8.66 -8.34
C ARG A 85 -0.03 8.81 -9.75
N VAL A 86 -0.82 7.84 -10.17
CA VAL A 86 -1.46 7.82 -11.49
C VAL A 86 -2.96 7.64 -11.30
N LEU A 87 -3.76 8.43 -12.02
CA LEU A 87 -5.21 8.29 -12.04
C LEU A 87 -5.59 7.57 -13.33
N VAL A 88 -6.36 6.50 -13.18
CA VAL A 88 -6.90 5.74 -14.30
C VAL A 88 -8.42 5.85 -14.25
N LYS A 89 -9.02 6.44 -15.27
CA LYS A 89 -10.47 6.58 -15.36
C LYS A 89 -11.04 5.51 -16.28
N ALA A 90 -12.16 4.97 -15.85
CA ALA A 90 -12.88 4.00 -16.66
C ALA A 90 -13.51 4.66 -17.89
#